data_29f5da6c539413961384bc0b0e040870
#
_entry.id   29f5da6c539413961384bc0b0e040870
#
_cell.length_a   1.000
_cell.length_b   1.000
_cell.length_c   1.000
_cell.angle_alpha   90.00
_cell.angle_beta   90.00
_cell.angle_gamma   90.00
#
_symmetry.space_group_name_H-M   'P 1'
#
loop_
_entity.id
_entity.type
_entity.pdbx_description
1 polymer ?
#
loop_
_entity_poly.entity_id
_entity_poly.type
_entity_poly.pdbx_seq_one_letter_code
_entity_poly.pdbx_strand_id
1 'polypeptide(L)'
;VPESTTDPWQGFDPTPDPGPPFAERYPARMPDGSWLHLPIRPIGVAGLIATQASFPVIHALTRWMADAAAPLRPEVILGLPTLGHVFAPLLAERLGHSNWVAAGYSQKLWYEERLSVPMRSITTTTERRLWLDPRMLPRLAGRRVLLVDDVISTGSSAFAGLALLEAAGMRPVGLCVAMIQTRRCQADWPTVIPVVTVCETPLLARGVGGWTPTPG
;
A
#
# COMPACT_ATOMS: atom_id res chain seq x y z
N VAL A 1 -0.09 26.45 -13.54
CA VAL A 1 -0.65 26.91 -12.26
C VAL A 1 0.37 26.50 -11.21
N PRO A 2 0.91 27.43 -10.40
CA PRO A 2 1.80 27.04 -9.33
C PRO A 2 1.02 26.09 -8.39
N GLU A 3 1.58 24.90 -8.15
CA GLU A 3 1.02 23.96 -7.18
C GLU A 3 0.97 24.67 -5.82
N SER A 4 -0.17 24.54 -5.15
CA SER A 4 -0.31 25.11 -3.82
C SER A 4 0.65 24.40 -2.89
N THR A 5 1.59 25.14 -2.29
CA THR A 5 2.51 24.63 -1.27
C THR A 5 1.77 24.15 -0.01
N THR A 6 0.44 24.28 0.01
CA THR A 6 -0.43 23.85 1.10
C THR A 6 -0.97 22.43 0.93
N ASP A 7 -0.77 21.79 -0.25
CA ASP A 7 -1.24 20.41 -0.47
C ASP A 7 -0.37 19.42 0.29
N PRO A 8 -0.97 18.61 1.18
CA PRO A 8 -0.22 17.82 2.17
C PRO A 8 0.61 16.68 1.58
N TRP A 9 0.34 16.25 0.36
CA TRP A 9 1.02 15.12 -0.30
C TRP A 9 1.88 15.54 -1.50
N GLN A 10 2.26 16.82 -1.58
CA GLN A 10 3.02 17.33 -2.73
C GLN A 10 4.53 17.46 -2.46
N GLY A 11 4.96 17.36 -1.22
CA GLY A 11 6.37 17.47 -0.86
C GLY A 11 6.65 17.01 0.56
N PHE A 12 7.94 16.99 0.89
CA PHE A 12 8.43 16.65 2.23
C PHE A 12 8.89 17.92 2.95
N ASP A 13 8.59 17.98 4.25
CA ASP A 13 9.00 19.08 5.12
C ASP A 13 10.18 18.59 6.00
N PRO A 14 11.34 19.27 5.99
CA PRO A 14 12.43 18.96 6.88
C PRO A 14 12.23 19.51 8.30
N THR A 15 11.26 20.42 8.49
CA THR A 15 11.02 21.08 9.79
C THR A 15 10.36 20.11 10.75
N PRO A 16 10.86 19.99 12.00
CA PRO A 16 10.21 19.16 13.01
C PRO A 16 8.76 19.58 13.26
N ASP A 17 7.86 18.62 13.32
CA ASP A 17 6.48 18.86 13.68
C ASP A 17 6.36 19.19 15.19
N PRO A 18 5.53 20.18 15.58
CA PRO A 18 5.35 20.56 16.99
C PRO A 18 4.66 19.50 17.85
N GLY A 19 4.12 18.45 17.23
CA GLY A 19 3.40 17.38 17.92
C GLY A 19 1.89 17.62 18.04
N PRO A 20 1.15 16.64 18.63
CA PRO A 20 -0.29 16.73 18.81
C PRO A 20 -0.68 17.82 19.83
N PRO A 21 -1.91 18.37 19.74
CA PRO A 21 -2.98 17.94 18.85
C PRO A 21 -2.81 18.46 17.42
N PHE A 22 -3.08 17.60 16.42
CA PHE A 22 -3.00 17.97 15.00
C PHE A 22 -4.32 18.57 14.53
N ALA A 23 -4.28 19.63 13.72
CA ALA A 23 -5.49 20.28 13.22
C ALA A 23 -6.11 19.47 12.05
N GLU A 24 -5.45 19.42 10.90
CA GLU A 24 -5.97 18.82 9.67
C GLU A 24 -5.04 17.78 9.05
N ARG A 25 -3.76 17.77 9.45
CA ARG A 25 -2.71 16.96 8.86
C ARG A 25 -1.95 16.18 9.91
N TYR A 26 -1.59 14.96 9.57
CA TYR A 26 -0.72 14.11 10.37
C TYR A 26 0.69 14.10 9.76
N PRO A 27 1.75 14.42 10.50
CA PRO A 27 3.12 14.37 10.03
C PRO A 27 3.63 12.93 10.07
N ALA A 28 3.63 12.26 8.94
CA ALA A 28 4.22 10.94 8.80
C ALA A 28 5.74 11.07 8.63
N ARG A 29 6.52 10.46 9.53
CA ARG A 29 7.98 10.52 9.47
C ARG A 29 8.52 9.57 8.40
N MET A 30 9.40 10.11 7.56
CA MET A 30 10.07 9.36 6.49
C MET A 30 11.43 8.81 6.94
N PRO A 31 12.00 7.83 6.22
CA PRO A 31 13.30 7.23 6.56
C PRO A 31 14.47 8.21 6.59
N ASP A 32 14.41 9.29 5.82
CA ASP A 32 15.45 10.34 5.83
C ASP A 32 15.27 11.40 6.93
N GLY A 33 14.24 11.23 7.77
CA GLY A 33 13.93 12.15 8.86
C GLY A 33 12.98 13.30 8.47
N SER A 34 12.66 13.48 7.20
CA SER A 34 11.66 14.44 6.74
C SER A 34 10.24 13.99 7.09
N TRP A 35 9.26 14.88 6.90
CA TRP A 35 7.87 14.65 7.19
C TRP A 35 7.01 14.77 5.93
N LEU A 36 6.13 13.78 5.73
CA LEU A 36 5.04 13.88 4.76
C LEU A 36 3.75 14.19 5.51
N HIS A 37 3.21 15.36 5.26
CA HIS A 37 1.96 15.80 5.90
C HIS A 37 0.76 15.16 5.19
N LEU A 38 0.10 14.21 5.85
CA LEU A 38 -1.04 13.48 5.32
C LEU A 38 -2.35 14.08 5.85
N PRO A 39 -3.38 14.29 5.01
CA PRO A 39 -4.67 14.80 5.48
C PRO A 39 -5.31 13.81 6.44
N ILE A 40 -5.84 14.32 7.55
CA ILE A 40 -6.59 13.51 8.51
C ILE A 40 -8.03 13.39 8.01
N ARG A 41 -8.49 12.15 7.83
CA ARG A 41 -9.85 11.86 7.40
C ARG A 41 -10.80 11.86 8.59
N PRO A 42 -12.11 12.16 8.40
CA PRO A 42 -13.10 12.23 9.49
C PRO A 42 -13.17 11.00 10.39
N ILE A 43 -12.74 9.84 9.89
CA ILE A 43 -12.69 8.57 10.63
C ILE A 43 -11.42 8.42 11.49
N GLY A 44 -10.60 9.46 11.62
CA GLY A 44 -9.39 9.45 12.46
C GLY A 44 -8.21 8.68 11.86
N VAL A 45 -8.03 8.73 10.55
CA VAL A 45 -6.88 8.11 9.87
C VAL A 45 -6.13 9.12 8.99
N ALA A 46 -4.83 9.01 8.96
CA ALA A 46 -3.98 9.74 8.02
C ALA A 46 -4.14 9.12 6.62
N GLY A 47 -4.52 9.90 5.62
CA GLY A 47 -4.84 9.40 4.28
C GLY A 47 -3.71 9.61 3.29
N LEU A 48 -3.07 8.52 2.85
CA LEU A 48 -2.20 8.56 1.67
C LEU A 48 -3.04 8.26 0.42
N ILE A 49 -3.11 9.23 -0.51
CA ILE A 49 -3.81 9.07 -1.78
C ILE A 49 -2.77 9.12 -2.90
N ALA A 50 -2.20 7.96 -3.21
CA ALA A 50 -1.07 7.84 -4.13
C ALA A 50 -1.34 8.45 -5.52
N THR A 51 -2.57 8.33 -6.04
CA THR A 51 -2.95 8.90 -7.34
C THR A 51 -3.01 10.43 -7.39
N GLN A 52 -2.98 11.09 -6.25
CA GLN A 52 -3.02 12.56 -6.13
C GLN A 52 -1.69 13.14 -5.61
N ALA A 53 -0.76 12.28 -5.21
CA ALA A 53 0.55 12.72 -4.77
C ALA A 53 1.40 13.18 -5.96
N SER A 54 2.30 14.13 -5.69
CA SER A 54 3.26 14.60 -6.70
C SER A 54 4.24 13.49 -7.12
N PHE A 55 4.78 13.58 -8.32
CA PHE A 55 5.81 12.65 -8.77
C PHE A 55 7.04 12.61 -7.84
N PRO A 56 7.57 13.73 -7.33
CA PRO A 56 8.65 13.68 -6.34
C PRO A 56 8.32 12.83 -5.12
N VAL A 57 7.09 12.94 -4.58
CA VAL A 57 6.63 12.12 -3.44
C VAL A 57 6.53 10.65 -3.81
N ILE A 58 5.89 10.33 -4.95
CA ILE A 58 5.77 8.95 -5.42
C ILE A 58 7.13 8.31 -5.66
N HIS A 59 8.06 9.03 -6.31
CA HIS A 59 9.40 8.52 -6.57
C HIS A 59 10.22 8.31 -5.28
N ALA A 60 10.10 9.19 -4.29
CA ALA A 60 10.77 9.03 -3.01
C ALA A 60 10.21 7.83 -2.22
N LEU A 61 8.88 7.73 -2.11
CA LEU A 61 8.22 6.58 -1.47
C LEU A 61 8.61 5.27 -2.15
N THR A 62 8.60 5.23 -3.50
CA THR A 62 9.02 4.04 -4.25
C THR A 62 10.47 3.67 -3.98
N ARG A 63 11.38 4.64 -3.85
CA ARG A 63 12.78 4.39 -3.50
C ARG A 63 12.89 3.70 -2.15
N TRP A 64 12.25 4.23 -1.12
CA TRP A 64 12.26 3.63 0.22
C TRP A 64 11.55 2.28 0.27
N MET A 65 10.47 2.10 -0.50
CA MET A 65 9.84 0.78 -0.68
C MET A 65 10.84 -0.23 -1.29
N ALA A 66 11.63 0.19 -2.29
CA ALA A 66 12.63 -0.68 -2.91
C ALA A 66 13.74 -1.06 -1.91
N ASP A 67 14.24 -0.09 -1.14
CA ASP A 67 15.23 -0.35 -0.09
C ASP A 67 14.71 -1.34 0.96
N ALA A 68 13.45 -1.17 1.40
CA ALA A 68 12.80 -2.06 2.37
C ALA A 68 12.52 -3.46 1.80
N ALA A 69 12.21 -3.57 0.50
CA ALA A 69 11.88 -4.83 -0.16
C ALA A 69 13.11 -5.62 -0.65
N ALA A 70 14.25 -4.96 -0.88
CA ALA A 70 15.45 -5.58 -1.41
C ALA A 70 15.93 -6.83 -0.64
N PRO A 71 15.90 -6.87 0.72
CA PRO A 71 16.28 -8.07 1.47
C PRO A 71 15.41 -9.30 1.18
N LEU A 72 14.17 -9.10 0.73
CA LEU A 72 13.26 -10.18 0.34
C LEU A 72 13.64 -10.78 -1.02
N ARG A 73 14.52 -10.13 -1.78
CA ARG A 73 15.00 -10.54 -3.10
C ARG A 73 13.86 -10.98 -4.03
N PRO A 74 12.83 -10.13 -4.26
CA PRO A 74 11.74 -10.49 -5.14
C PRO A 74 12.23 -10.66 -6.58
N GLU A 75 11.62 -11.60 -7.31
CA GLU A 75 11.88 -11.85 -8.73
C GLU A 75 10.74 -11.36 -9.61
N VAL A 76 9.59 -11.10 -9.02
CA VAL A 76 8.42 -10.53 -9.69
C VAL A 76 7.56 -9.76 -8.71
N ILE A 77 6.98 -8.67 -9.19
CA ILE A 77 6.07 -7.81 -8.44
C ILE A 77 4.63 -8.09 -8.88
N LEU A 78 3.74 -8.33 -7.92
CA LEU A 78 2.29 -8.37 -8.12
C LEU A 78 1.65 -7.17 -7.44
N GLY A 79 1.18 -6.21 -8.23
CA GLY A 79 0.49 -5.01 -7.73
C GLY A 79 -0.99 -5.25 -7.49
N LEU A 80 -1.48 -4.80 -6.32
CA LEU A 80 -2.89 -4.83 -5.98
C LEU A 80 -3.61 -3.57 -6.49
N PRO A 81 -4.84 -3.70 -6.99
CA PRO A 81 -5.60 -2.56 -7.42
C PRO A 81 -6.20 -1.81 -6.21
N THR A 82 -6.42 -0.49 -6.25
CA THR A 82 -6.17 0.39 -7.38
C THR A 82 -4.86 1.16 -7.17
N LEU A 83 -4.60 1.60 -5.93
CA LEU A 83 -3.50 2.50 -5.62
C LEU A 83 -2.14 1.81 -5.57
N GLY A 84 -2.10 0.51 -5.28
CA GLY A 84 -0.88 -0.28 -5.40
C GLY A 84 -0.26 -0.27 -6.80
N HIS A 85 -1.08 -0.05 -7.84
CA HIS A 85 -0.62 0.09 -9.23
C HIS A 85 0.16 1.38 -9.48
N VAL A 86 0.10 2.36 -8.59
CA VAL A 86 0.96 3.56 -8.68
C VAL A 86 2.41 3.20 -8.36
N PHE A 87 2.61 2.31 -7.38
CA PHE A 87 3.94 1.93 -6.90
C PHE A 87 4.52 0.71 -7.61
N ALA A 88 3.70 -0.29 -7.94
CA ALA A 88 4.17 -1.58 -8.43
C ALA A 88 5.08 -1.50 -9.67
N PRO A 89 4.77 -0.75 -10.74
CA PRO A 89 5.65 -0.61 -11.90
C PRO A 89 6.96 0.08 -11.56
N LEU A 90 6.91 1.17 -10.79
CA LEU A 90 8.09 1.93 -10.40
C LEU A 90 9.01 1.13 -9.47
N LEU A 91 8.42 0.34 -8.56
CA LEU A 91 9.14 -0.55 -7.68
C LEU A 91 9.82 -1.68 -8.46
N ALA A 92 9.10 -2.29 -9.42
CA ALA A 92 9.65 -3.31 -10.29
C ALA A 92 10.87 -2.79 -11.08
N GLU A 93 10.75 -1.61 -11.68
CA GLU A 93 11.86 -0.96 -12.40
C GLU A 93 13.07 -0.72 -11.50
N ARG A 94 12.85 -0.19 -10.28
CA ARG A 94 13.94 0.07 -9.32
C ARG A 94 14.65 -1.20 -8.85
N LEU A 95 13.93 -2.31 -8.76
CA LEU A 95 14.50 -3.62 -8.41
C LEU A 95 15.11 -4.34 -9.62
N GLY A 96 15.17 -3.69 -10.79
CA GLY A 96 15.78 -4.22 -12.00
C GLY A 96 14.93 -5.19 -12.80
N HIS A 97 13.61 -5.22 -12.55
CA HIS A 97 12.69 -6.05 -13.32
C HIS A 97 12.27 -5.36 -14.61
N SER A 98 12.14 -6.10 -15.71
CA SER A 98 11.68 -5.58 -17.00
C SER A 98 10.15 -5.45 -17.10
N ASN A 99 9.42 -6.01 -16.14
CA ASN A 99 7.95 -5.99 -16.10
C ASN A 99 7.42 -6.32 -14.69
N TRP A 100 6.13 -6.20 -14.53
CA TRP A 100 5.38 -6.54 -13.33
C TRP A 100 4.06 -7.24 -13.69
N VAL A 101 3.31 -7.68 -12.70
CA VAL A 101 1.99 -8.29 -12.87
C VAL A 101 0.95 -7.48 -12.12
N ALA A 102 -0.19 -7.23 -12.74
CA ALA A 102 -1.32 -6.55 -12.13
C ALA A 102 -2.44 -7.54 -11.78
N ALA A 103 -2.91 -7.53 -10.54
CA ALA A 103 -4.24 -8.01 -10.23
C ALA A 103 -5.28 -6.93 -10.57
N GLY A 104 -6.54 -7.29 -10.78
CA GLY A 104 -7.56 -6.32 -11.18
C GLY A 104 -8.95 -6.66 -10.68
N TYR A 105 -9.88 -5.68 -10.71
CA TYR A 105 -11.28 -5.89 -10.31
C TYR A 105 -12.19 -6.28 -11.48
N SER A 106 -11.72 -6.11 -12.72
CA SER A 106 -12.52 -6.36 -13.90
C SER A 106 -12.22 -7.74 -14.46
N GLN A 107 -13.22 -8.61 -14.52
CA GLN A 107 -13.15 -9.86 -15.26
C GLN A 107 -13.04 -9.57 -16.76
N LYS A 108 -12.15 -10.27 -17.45
CA LYS A 108 -12.05 -10.27 -18.91
C LYS A 108 -12.60 -11.59 -19.45
N LEU A 109 -12.98 -11.62 -20.73
CA LEU A 109 -13.58 -12.79 -21.37
C LEU A 109 -12.72 -14.07 -21.28
N TRP A 110 -11.41 -13.91 -21.17
CA TRP A 110 -10.44 -15.01 -21.08
C TRP A 110 -9.96 -15.30 -19.66
N TYR A 111 -10.57 -14.66 -18.62
CA TYR A 111 -10.22 -14.93 -17.24
C TYR A 111 -10.91 -16.19 -16.73
N GLU A 112 -10.21 -16.92 -15.89
CA GLU A 112 -10.67 -18.16 -15.29
C GLU A 112 -11.15 -17.92 -13.84
N GLU A 113 -12.34 -18.43 -13.51
CA GLU A 113 -12.97 -18.24 -12.20
C GLU A 113 -12.05 -18.71 -11.06
N ARG A 114 -11.29 -19.78 -11.26
CA ARG A 114 -10.32 -20.29 -10.27
C ARG A 114 -9.21 -19.32 -9.91
N LEU A 115 -8.94 -18.31 -10.75
CA LEU A 115 -7.96 -17.26 -10.54
C LEU A 115 -8.64 -15.96 -10.10
N SER A 116 -9.68 -16.10 -9.31
CA SER A 116 -10.36 -14.96 -8.67
C SER A 116 -10.76 -15.27 -7.24
N VAL A 117 -10.80 -14.23 -6.42
CA VAL A 117 -11.22 -14.34 -5.02
C VAL A 117 -12.19 -13.20 -4.68
N PRO A 118 -13.18 -13.46 -3.80
CA PRO A 118 -14.06 -12.40 -3.34
C PRO A 118 -13.27 -11.43 -2.45
N MET A 119 -13.57 -10.15 -2.58
CA MET A 119 -13.10 -9.12 -1.66
C MET A 119 -14.20 -8.74 -0.69
N ARG A 120 -13.94 -8.91 0.59
CA ARG A 120 -14.85 -8.43 1.63
C ARG A 120 -14.72 -6.92 1.73
N SER A 121 -15.77 -6.20 1.35
CA SER A 121 -15.91 -4.78 1.64
C SER A 121 -16.85 -4.61 2.82
N ILE A 122 -16.45 -3.81 3.80
CA ILE A 122 -17.29 -3.46 4.95
C ILE A 122 -18.35 -2.42 4.56
N THR A 123 -18.20 -1.76 3.41
CA THR A 123 -18.97 -0.57 3.03
C THR A 123 -19.81 -0.70 1.78
N THR A 124 -19.72 -1.80 1.03
CA THR A 124 -20.47 -1.96 -0.22
C THR A 124 -21.18 -3.32 -0.27
N THR A 125 -22.46 -3.29 -0.69
CA THR A 125 -23.28 -4.50 -0.93
C THR A 125 -22.92 -5.25 -2.21
N THR A 126 -22.05 -4.69 -3.03
CA THR A 126 -21.62 -5.31 -4.31
C THR A 126 -20.39 -6.18 -4.05
N GLU A 127 -20.52 -7.47 -4.32
CA GLU A 127 -19.40 -8.42 -4.29
C GLU A 127 -18.35 -7.99 -5.32
N ARG A 128 -17.24 -7.44 -4.84
CA ARG A 128 -16.06 -7.23 -5.68
C ARG A 128 -15.21 -8.49 -5.65
N ARG A 129 -14.63 -8.82 -6.80
CA ARG A 129 -13.65 -9.92 -6.91
C ARG A 129 -12.32 -9.38 -7.38
N LEU A 130 -11.27 -9.95 -6.85
CA LEU A 130 -9.91 -9.72 -7.32
C LEU A 130 -9.56 -10.82 -8.32
N TRP A 131 -9.03 -10.46 -9.47
CA TRP A 131 -8.75 -11.34 -10.59
C TRP A 131 -7.28 -11.31 -10.97
N LEU A 132 -6.77 -12.46 -11.41
CA LEU A 132 -5.46 -12.61 -12.05
C LEU A 132 -5.64 -13.11 -13.49
N ASP A 133 -4.97 -12.45 -14.44
CA ASP A 133 -4.93 -12.94 -15.83
C ASP A 133 -4.17 -14.28 -15.86
N PRO A 134 -4.79 -15.39 -16.34
CA PRO A 134 -4.14 -16.69 -16.42
C PRO A 134 -2.87 -16.69 -17.27
N ARG A 135 -2.76 -15.77 -18.23
CA ARG A 135 -1.54 -15.61 -19.05
C ARG A 135 -0.35 -15.05 -18.28
N MET A 136 -0.58 -14.55 -17.07
CA MET A 136 0.51 -14.09 -16.18
C MET A 136 1.08 -15.22 -15.31
N LEU A 137 0.43 -16.37 -15.23
CA LEU A 137 0.94 -17.51 -14.44
C LEU A 137 2.39 -17.90 -14.77
N PRO A 138 2.83 -17.96 -16.05
CA PRO A 138 4.22 -18.29 -16.37
C PRO A 138 5.24 -17.28 -15.83
N ARG A 139 4.84 -16.02 -15.58
CA ARG A 139 5.70 -15.00 -14.98
C ARG A 139 5.85 -15.18 -13.47
N LEU A 140 4.86 -15.79 -12.84
CA LEU A 140 4.77 -15.92 -11.38
C LEU A 140 5.23 -17.29 -10.88
N ALA A 141 4.99 -18.35 -11.65
CA ALA A 141 5.24 -19.73 -11.24
C ALA A 141 6.71 -19.98 -10.89
N GLY A 142 6.95 -20.52 -9.69
CA GLY A 142 8.27 -20.84 -9.18
C GLY A 142 9.13 -19.63 -8.82
N ARG A 143 8.58 -18.42 -8.88
CA ARG A 143 9.29 -17.18 -8.59
C ARG A 143 8.98 -16.62 -7.21
N ARG A 144 9.87 -15.79 -6.71
CA ARG A 144 9.74 -15.05 -5.46
C ARG A 144 8.85 -13.83 -5.69
N VAL A 145 7.54 -14.02 -5.51
CA VAL A 145 6.51 -12.99 -5.77
C VAL A 145 6.43 -12.04 -4.57
N LEU A 146 6.54 -10.73 -4.80
CA LEU A 146 6.24 -9.69 -3.82
C LEU A 146 4.89 -9.06 -4.12
N LEU A 147 3.98 -9.09 -3.14
CA LEU A 147 2.75 -8.29 -3.20
C LEU A 147 3.06 -6.83 -2.94
N VAL A 148 2.39 -5.93 -3.68
CA VAL A 148 2.57 -4.48 -3.53
C VAL A 148 1.21 -3.80 -3.45
N ASP A 149 1.02 -2.96 -2.43
CA ASP A 149 -0.12 -2.06 -2.30
C ASP A 149 0.37 -0.68 -1.81
N ASP A 150 -0.52 0.31 -1.77
CA ASP A 150 -0.21 1.63 -1.21
C ASP A 150 -0.25 1.63 0.31
N VAL A 151 -1.30 1.10 0.90
CA VAL A 151 -1.56 1.13 2.34
C VAL A 151 -2.16 -0.18 2.84
N ILE A 152 -1.69 -0.66 3.98
CA ILE A 152 -2.38 -1.71 4.72
C ILE A 152 -2.99 -1.12 6.00
N SER A 153 -4.28 -1.36 6.23
CA SER A 153 -5.02 -0.98 7.44
C SER A 153 -5.73 -2.19 8.03
N THR A 154 -6.95 -2.49 7.59
CA THR A 154 -7.67 -3.72 7.96
C THR A 154 -7.14 -4.97 7.26
N GLY A 155 -6.33 -4.78 6.22
CA GLY A 155 -5.74 -5.88 5.45
C GLY A 155 -6.64 -6.49 4.36
N SER A 156 -7.85 -5.98 4.14
CA SER A 156 -8.82 -6.58 3.22
C SER A 156 -8.25 -6.85 1.82
N SER A 157 -7.58 -5.86 1.20
CA SER A 157 -6.92 -6.02 -0.11
C SER A 157 -5.75 -7.00 -0.03
N ALA A 158 -4.94 -6.89 1.02
CA ALA A 158 -3.77 -7.72 1.20
C ALA A 158 -4.14 -9.20 1.40
N PHE A 159 -5.15 -9.50 2.24
CA PHE A 159 -5.67 -10.87 2.39
C PHE A 159 -6.25 -11.42 1.10
N ALA A 160 -6.96 -10.60 0.32
CA ALA A 160 -7.42 -11.02 -1.00
C ALA A 160 -6.25 -11.32 -1.94
N GLY A 161 -5.18 -10.52 -1.90
CA GLY A 161 -3.94 -10.78 -2.64
C GLY A 161 -3.28 -12.11 -2.26
N LEU A 162 -3.23 -12.42 -0.95
CA LEU A 162 -2.74 -13.72 -0.46
C LEU A 162 -3.60 -14.87 -0.98
N ALA A 163 -4.91 -14.77 -0.84
CA ALA A 163 -5.84 -15.80 -1.30
C ALA A 163 -5.78 -15.98 -2.82
N LEU A 164 -5.57 -14.91 -3.60
CA LEU A 164 -5.42 -14.98 -5.05
C LEU A 164 -4.14 -15.73 -5.44
N LEU A 165 -3.02 -15.48 -4.76
CA LEU A 165 -1.78 -16.23 -4.99
C LEU A 165 -1.92 -17.70 -4.56
N GLU A 166 -2.60 -17.98 -3.46
CA GLU A 166 -2.87 -19.35 -3.01
C GLU A 166 -3.75 -20.09 -4.03
N ALA A 167 -4.80 -19.45 -4.56
CA ALA A 167 -5.63 -20.01 -5.64
C ALA A 167 -4.82 -20.30 -6.91
N ALA A 168 -3.74 -19.55 -7.14
CA ALA A 168 -2.78 -19.79 -8.22
C ALA A 168 -1.66 -20.80 -7.83
N GLY A 169 -1.72 -21.43 -6.66
CA GLY A 169 -0.73 -22.40 -6.18
C GLY A 169 0.60 -21.76 -5.73
N MET A 170 0.59 -20.50 -5.31
CA MET A 170 1.79 -19.73 -4.97
C MET A 170 1.67 -19.07 -3.59
N ARG A 171 2.84 -18.69 -3.04
CA ARG A 171 2.93 -17.87 -1.83
C ARG A 171 3.85 -16.68 -2.08
N PRO A 172 3.52 -15.47 -1.58
CA PRO A 172 4.42 -14.34 -1.71
C PRO A 172 5.59 -14.45 -0.74
N VAL A 173 6.71 -13.82 -1.10
CA VAL A 173 7.87 -13.65 -0.20
C VAL A 173 7.66 -12.52 0.79
N GLY A 174 6.66 -11.68 0.59
CA GLY A 174 6.29 -10.58 1.47
C GLY A 174 5.22 -9.69 0.85
N LEU A 175 4.78 -8.72 1.64
CA LEU A 175 3.96 -7.59 1.22
C LEU A 175 4.78 -6.31 1.39
N CYS A 176 4.84 -5.47 0.36
CA CYS A 176 5.43 -4.14 0.42
C CYS A 176 4.36 -3.07 0.26
N VAL A 177 4.29 -2.15 1.21
CA VAL A 177 3.35 -1.02 1.19
C VAL A 177 4.09 0.29 1.48
N ALA A 178 3.58 1.41 0.96
CA ALA A 178 4.13 2.71 1.32
C ALA A 178 3.81 3.06 2.79
N MET A 179 2.66 2.63 3.32
CA MET A 179 2.26 2.96 4.67
C MET A 179 1.51 1.82 5.36
N ILE A 180 1.87 1.54 6.62
CA ILE A 180 1.01 0.79 7.54
C ILE A 180 0.14 1.80 8.28
N GLN A 181 -1.17 1.75 8.01
CA GLN A 181 -2.15 2.56 8.72
C GLN A 181 -2.77 1.74 9.84
N THR A 182 -2.25 1.87 11.04
CA THR A 182 -2.60 1.03 12.19
C THR A 182 -2.18 -0.44 12.06
N ARG A 183 -2.10 -1.14 13.16
CA ARG A 183 -1.70 -2.56 13.16
C ARG A 183 -2.88 -3.52 13.30
N ARG A 184 -4.09 -3.08 12.95
CA ARG A 184 -5.33 -3.87 13.13
C ARG A 184 -5.34 -5.22 12.41
N CYS A 185 -4.68 -5.32 11.25
CA CYS A 185 -4.58 -6.60 10.54
C CYS A 185 -3.51 -7.54 11.11
N GLN A 186 -2.66 -7.07 12.04
CA GLN A 186 -1.48 -7.80 12.49
C GLN A 186 -1.83 -9.12 13.20
N ALA A 187 -2.95 -9.16 13.93
CA ALA A 187 -3.39 -10.37 14.64
C ALA A 187 -3.73 -11.53 13.68
N ASP A 188 -4.28 -11.21 12.51
CA ASP A 188 -4.73 -12.20 11.52
C ASP A 188 -3.70 -12.40 10.39
N TRP A 189 -2.65 -11.58 10.34
CA TRP A 189 -1.66 -11.65 9.27
C TRP A 189 -0.72 -12.84 9.48
N PRO A 190 -0.45 -13.66 8.42
CA PRO A 190 0.47 -14.80 8.54
C PRO A 190 1.88 -14.36 8.94
N THR A 191 2.36 -14.77 10.10
CA THR A 191 3.67 -14.36 10.65
C THR A 191 4.86 -14.73 9.76
N VAL A 192 4.69 -15.73 8.89
CA VAL A 192 5.71 -16.19 7.94
C VAL A 192 5.82 -15.29 6.70
N ILE A 193 4.90 -14.34 6.51
CA ILE A 193 4.89 -13.40 5.38
C ILE A 193 5.23 -12.01 5.92
N PRO A 194 6.46 -11.53 5.74
CA PRO A 194 6.86 -10.22 6.23
C PRO A 194 6.10 -9.10 5.52
N VAL A 195 5.77 -8.05 6.27
CA VAL A 195 5.28 -6.78 5.74
C VAL A 195 6.40 -5.76 5.86
N VAL A 196 6.79 -5.16 4.75
CA VAL A 196 7.76 -4.07 4.71
C VAL A 196 7.08 -2.77 4.29
N THR A 197 7.48 -1.66 4.91
CA THR A 197 6.82 -0.36 4.75
C THR A 197 7.83 0.78 4.81
N VAL A 198 7.41 1.95 4.33
CA VAL A 198 8.17 3.20 4.45
C VAL A 198 7.87 3.89 5.77
N CYS A 199 6.60 3.95 6.15
CA CYS A 199 6.17 4.60 7.39
C CYS A 199 4.95 3.91 8.02
N GLU A 200 4.70 4.26 9.28
CA GLU A 200 3.52 3.81 10.02
C GLU A 200 2.75 5.03 10.54
N THR A 201 1.43 4.93 10.59
CA THR A 201 0.55 5.95 11.15
C THR A 201 -0.42 5.34 12.15
N PRO A 202 -0.71 6.01 13.29
CA PRO A 202 -1.67 5.53 14.27
C PRO A 202 -3.11 5.84 13.84
N LEU A 203 -4.06 5.28 14.59
CA LEU A 203 -5.41 5.86 14.66
C LEU A 203 -5.34 7.19 15.42
N LEU A 204 -6.23 8.10 15.06
CA LEU A 204 -6.34 9.41 15.67
C LEU A 204 -7.75 9.57 16.26
N ALA A 205 -7.82 10.05 17.49
CA ALA A 205 -9.05 10.46 18.14
C ALA A 205 -9.18 11.99 18.10
N ARG A 206 -10.40 12.47 17.84
CA ARG A 206 -10.70 13.90 17.87
C ARG A 206 -10.99 14.33 19.30
N GLY A 207 -10.20 15.28 19.79
CA GLY A 207 -10.35 15.88 21.12
C GLY A 207 -10.48 17.39 21.05
N VAL A 208 -10.39 18.03 22.23
CA VAL A 208 -10.34 19.49 22.33
C VAL A 208 -9.01 19.96 21.72
N GLY A 209 -9.10 20.83 20.73
CA GLY A 209 -7.92 21.41 20.06
C GLY A 209 -7.43 20.65 18.83
N GLY A 210 -7.95 19.45 18.55
CA GLY A 210 -7.54 18.72 17.33
C GLY A 210 -7.49 17.19 17.48
N TRP A 211 -6.66 16.57 16.68
CA TRP A 211 -6.49 15.12 16.61
C TRP A 211 -5.27 14.66 17.40
N THR A 212 -5.41 13.60 18.18
CA THR A 212 -4.31 12.98 18.94
C THR A 212 -4.19 11.49 18.60
N PRO A 213 -2.96 10.94 18.53
CA PRO A 213 -2.76 9.51 18.40
C PRO A 213 -3.45 8.73 19.52
N THR A 214 -4.15 7.66 19.17
CA THR A 214 -4.68 6.70 20.16
C THR A 214 -3.62 5.66 20.47
N PRO A 215 -3.58 5.12 21.70
CA PRO A 215 -2.81 3.91 21.99
C PRO A 215 -3.23 2.80 21.01
N GLY A 216 -2.26 2.11 20.41
CA GLY A 216 -2.48 0.97 19.51
C GLY A 216 -2.88 -0.28 20.27
#